data_a64a3787c50ef16e67ac57759de5e7c0
#
_entry.id   a64a3787c50ef16e67ac57759de5e7c0
#
_cell.length_a   1.000
_cell.length_b   1.000
_cell.length_c   1.000
_cell.angle_alpha   90.00
_cell.angle_beta   90.00
_cell.angle_gamma   90.00
#
_symmetry.space_group_name_H-M   'P 1'
#
loop_
_entity.id
_entity.type
_entity.pdbx_description
1 polymer ?
#
loop_
_entity_poly.entity_id
_entity_poly.type
_entity_poly.pdbx_seq_one_letter_code
_entity_poly.pdbx_strand_id
1 'polypeptide(L)'
;MFINTHLQQLRGHYLFTEIANRTKAYQQTHPEAHVLRLGIGDVTLPLPSVIIEAMHRAVDELASAATFRGYGPEEGYLWLRQAIVDNDYTPRGIHVSPEEVFISDGAGSDLGNLSELFDASNSVAILEPSYPAYVDTSRIDRKSVV
;
A
#
# COMPACT_ATOMS: atom_id res chain seq x y z
N MET A 1 31.00 -4.66 -6.21
CA MET A 1 29.57 -4.35 -5.94
C MET A 1 29.52 -3.37 -4.79
N PHE A 2 28.80 -2.25 -4.93
CA PHE A 2 28.66 -1.26 -3.86
C PHE A 2 27.23 -1.30 -3.34
N ILE A 3 27.07 -1.27 -2.03
CA ILE A 3 25.77 -1.25 -1.35
C ILE A 3 25.29 0.21 -1.24
N ASN A 4 23.98 0.41 -1.37
CA ASN A 4 23.38 1.72 -1.11
C ASN A 4 23.62 2.13 0.37
N THR A 5 24.49 3.09 0.59
CA THR A 5 24.87 3.54 1.94
C THR A 5 23.73 4.26 2.66
N HIS A 6 22.72 4.76 1.96
CA HIS A 6 21.53 5.39 2.55
C HIS A 6 20.68 4.40 3.36
N LEU A 7 20.82 3.08 3.11
CA LEU A 7 20.21 2.06 3.96
C LEU A 7 20.68 2.16 5.43
N GLN A 8 21.88 2.70 5.68
CA GLN A 8 22.39 2.91 7.04
C GLN A 8 21.66 4.04 7.78
N GLN A 9 20.95 4.91 7.07
CA GLN A 9 20.16 6.01 7.63
C GLN A 9 18.78 5.55 8.12
N LEU A 10 18.37 4.32 7.75
CA LEU A 10 17.14 3.74 8.25
C LEU A 10 17.25 3.43 9.73
N ARG A 11 16.15 3.55 10.45
CA ARG A 11 16.09 3.10 11.86
C ARG A 11 16.36 1.59 11.90
N GLY A 12 17.22 1.15 12.81
CA GLY A 12 17.64 -0.26 12.93
C GLY A 12 16.50 -1.24 13.25
N HIS A 13 15.34 -0.72 13.68
CA HIS A 13 14.17 -1.50 13.97
C HIS A 13 12.94 -0.84 13.36
N TYR A 14 12.16 -1.63 12.62
CA TYR A 14 10.85 -1.20 12.12
C TYR A 14 9.91 -0.94 13.31
N LEU A 15 9.26 0.23 13.32
CA LEU A 15 8.45 0.69 14.44
C LEU A 15 7.45 -0.35 14.96
N PHE A 16 6.75 -1.02 14.07
CA PHE A 16 5.72 -2.01 14.46
C PHE A 16 6.32 -3.26 15.09
N THR A 17 7.52 -3.67 14.67
CA THR A 17 8.26 -4.77 15.31
C THR A 17 8.65 -4.40 16.73
N GLU A 18 9.10 -3.17 16.95
CA GLU A 18 9.46 -2.68 18.28
C GLU A 18 8.23 -2.65 19.21
N ILE A 19 7.09 -2.12 18.72
CA ILE A 19 5.83 -2.09 19.47
C ILE A 19 5.37 -3.52 19.82
N ALA A 20 5.45 -4.45 18.87
CA ALA A 20 5.08 -5.84 19.10
C ALA A 20 5.95 -6.48 20.20
N ASN A 21 7.26 -6.26 20.17
CA ASN A 21 8.19 -6.77 21.16
C ASN A 21 7.94 -6.17 22.55
N ARG A 22 7.71 -4.86 22.63
CA ARG A 22 7.36 -4.17 23.90
C ARG A 22 6.05 -4.69 24.47
N THR A 23 5.04 -4.86 23.60
CA THR A 23 3.73 -5.42 24.02
C THR A 23 3.88 -6.82 24.58
N LYS A 24 4.65 -7.68 23.89
CA LYS A 24 4.91 -9.04 24.34
C LYS A 24 5.65 -9.07 25.69
N ALA A 25 6.67 -8.24 25.86
CA ALA A 25 7.42 -8.12 27.11
C ALA A 25 6.51 -7.64 28.26
N TYR A 26 5.65 -6.66 28.00
CA TYR A 26 4.70 -6.15 28.97
C TYR A 26 3.71 -7.23 29.41
N GLN A 27 3.13 -7.96 28.48
CA GLN A 27 2.18 -9.05 28.78
C GLN A 27 2.81 -10.21 29.55
N GLN A 28 4.12 -10.47 29.36
CA GLN A 28 4.84 -11.48 30.17
C GLN A 28 4.93 -11.12 31.65
N THR A 29 5.08 -9.82 31.93
CA THR A 29 5.17 -9.32 33.32
C THR A 29 3.82 -8.94 33.91
N HIS A 30 2.79 -8.81 33.09
CA HIS A 30 1.43 -8.43 33.48
C HIS A 30 0.42 -9.35 32.76
N PRO A 31 0.36 -10.64 33.10
CA PRO A 31 -0.48 -11.60 32.39
C PRO A 31 -1.99 -11.31 32.52
N GLU A 32 -2.41 -10.57 33.54
CA GLU A 32 -3.78 -10.11 33.75
C GLU A 32 -4.16 -8.87 32.95
N ALA A 33 -3.18 -8.19 32.33
CA ALA A 33 -3.44 -6.93 31.63
C ALA A 33 -4.14 -7.15 30.29
N HIS A 34 -5.26 -6.48 30.11
CA HIS A 34 -5.96 -6.42 28.81
C HIS A 34 -5.37 -5.29 27.96
N VAL A 35 -4.51 -5.65 27.00
CA VAL A 35 -3.84 -4.67 26.13
C VAL A 35 -4.72 -4.31 24.93
N LEU A 36 -5.11 -3.04 24.84
CA LEU A 36 -5.81 -2.49 23.68
C LEU A 36 -4.79 -2.00 22.64
N ARG A 37 -4.89 -2.53 21.42
CA ARG A 37 -4.00 -2.19 20.30
C ARG A 37 -4.65 -1.14 19.43
N LEU A 38 -4.20 0.12 19.53
CA LEU A 38 -4.72 1.26 18.77
C LEU A 38 -3.68 1.82 17.79
N GLY A 39 -2.56 1.12 17.60
CA GLY A 39 -1.42 1.65 16.82
C GLY A 39 -1.51 1.40 15.31
N ILE A 40 -2.29 0.43 14.86
CA ILE A 40 -2.44 0.08 13.46
C ILE A 40 -3.93 -0.06 13.15
N GLY A 41 -4.38 0.62 12.09
CA GLY A 41 -5.69 0.34 11.51
C GLY A 41 -5.61 -1.00 10.76
N ASP A 42 -6.38 -1.98 11.20
CA ASP A 42 -6.45 -3.30 10.57
C ASP A 42 -7.89 -3.62 10.18
N VAL A 43 -8.04 -4.51 9.21
CA VAL A 43 -9.36 -5.03 8.84
C VAL A 43 -9.83 -5.98 9.93
N THR A 44 -10.96 -5.65 10.55
CA THR A 44 -11.53 -6.41 11.68
C THR A 44 -12.75 -7.22 11.31
N LEU A 45 -13.28 -7.03 10.10
CA LEU A 45 -14.46 -7.73 9.61
C LEU A 45 -14.09 -8.61 8.40
N PRO A 46 -14.74 -9.77 8.24
CA PRO A 46 -14.58 -10.60 7.04
C PRO A 46 -15.09 -9.87 5.80
N LEU A 47 -14.62 -10.29 4.64
CA LEU A 47 -15.10 -9.77 3.36
C LEU A 47 -16.59 -10.06 3.19
N PRO A 48 -17.37 -9.12 2.64
CA PRO A 48 -18.76 -9.36 2.27
C PRO A 48 -18.88 -10.52 1.26
N SER A 49 -20.00 -11.27 1.32
CA SER A 49 -20.23 -12.42 0.45
C SER A 49 -20.14 -12.07 -1.04
N VAL A 50 -20.61 -10.90 -1.45
CA VAL A 50 -20.53 -10.43 -2.83
C VAL A 50 -19.09 -10.35 -3.35
N ILE A 51 -18.14 -9.97 -2.49
CA ILE A 51 -16.71 -9.93 -2.85
C ILE A 51 -16.17 -11.35 -3.00
N ILE A 52 -16.47 -12.24 -2.04
CA ILE A 52 -16.04 -13.65 -2.08
C ILE A 52 -16.57 -14.34 -3.34
N GLU A 53 -17.85 -14.13 -3.69
CA GLU A 53 -18.46 -14.67 -4.90
C GLU A 53 -17.79 -14.13 -6.18
N ALA A 54 -17.44 -12.83 -6.21
CA ALA A 54 -16.72 -12.25 -7.34
C ALA A 54 -15.32 -12.85 -7.49
N MET A 55 -14.61 -13.08 -6.39
CA MET A 55 -13.30 -13.74 -6.41
C MET A 55 -13.40 -15.18 -6.91
N HIS A 56 -14.40 -15.95 -6.47
CA HIS A 56 -14.63 -17.30 -6.99
C HIS A 56 -14.87 -17.29 -8.51
N ARG A 57 -15.73 -16.39 -9.01
CA ARG A 57 -15.95 -16.27 -10.47
C ARG A 57 -14.67 -15.91 -11.23
N ALA A 58 -13.85 -15.01 -10.67
CA ALA A 58 -12.58 -14.66 -11.30
C ALA A 58 -11.60 -15.85 -11.36
N VAL A 59 -11.58 -16.72 -10.34
CA VAL A 59 -10.80 -17.96 -10.37
C VAL A 59 -11.34 -18.94 -11.40
N ASP A 60 -12.66 -19.11 -11.49
CA ASP A 60 -13.29 -19.99 -12.48
C ASP A 60 -12.99 -19.55 -13.92
N GLU A 61 -12.88 -18.23 -14.18
CA GLU A 61 -12.46 -17.70 -15.49
C GLU A 61 -11.07 -18.20 -15.91
N LEU A 62 -10.17 -18.46 -14.96
CA LEU A 62 -8.82 -18.96 -15.27
C LEU A 62 -8.79 -20.42 -15.71
N ALA A 63 -9.84 -21.19 -15.45
CA ALA A 63 -9.93 -22.61 -15.77
C ALA A 63 -10.25 -22.90 -17.25
N SER A 64 -10.67 -21.91 -18.02
CA SER A 64 -11.10 -22.07 -19.42
C SER A 64 -10.21 -21.25 -20.36
N ALA A 65 -9.72 -21.87 -21.44
CA ALA A 65 -8.97 -21.17 -22.47
C ALA A 65 -9.75 -20.00 -23.13
N ALA A 66 -11.08 -20.05 -23.11
CA ALA A 66 -11.92 -18.98 -23.66
C ALA A 66 -12.00 -17.74 -22.79
N THR A 67 -11.79 -17.89 -21.48
CA THR A 67 -11.90 -16.81 -20.49
C THR A 67 -10.59 -16.49 -19.79
N PHE A 68 -9.59 -17.37 -19.94
CA PHE A 68 -8.25 -17.15 -19.38
C PHE A 68 -7.64 -15.84 -19.90
N ARG A 69 -7.08 -15.08 -18.98
CA ARG A 69 -6.41 -13.81 -19.26
C ARG A 69 -4.97 -13.91 -18.80
N GLY A 70 -4.04 -13.62 -19.73
CA GLY A 70 -2.62 -13.45 -19.43
C GLY A 70 -2.32 -12.07 -18.87
N TYR A 71 -1.22 -11.47 -19.30
CA TYR A 71 -0.90 -10.07 -18.95
C TYR A 71 -2.01 -9.12 -19.43
N GLY A 72 -2.50 -8.29 -18.52
CA GLY A 72 -3.42 -7.22 -18.84
C GLY A 72 -2.72 -5.98 -19.43
N PRO A 73 -3.49 -4.94 -19.75
CA PRO A 73 -2.92 -3.61 -20.07
C PRO A 73 -2.11 -3.08 -18.89
N GLU A 74 -1.03 -2.36 -19.19
CA GLU A 74 -0.11 -1.82 -18.16
C GLU A 74 -0.81 -0.89 -17.18
N GLU A 75 -1.75 -0.09 -17.65
CA GLU A 75 -2.55 0.83 -16.83
C GLU A 75 -3.69 0.13 -16.07
N GLY A 76 -3.95 -1.13 -16.35
CA GLY A 76 -5.11 -1.88 -15.88
C GLY A 76 -6.28 -1.87 -16.88
N TYR A 77 -7.22 -2.79 -16.68
CA TYR A 77 -8.37 -2.94 -17.57
C TYR A 77 -9.24 -1.67 -17.59
N LEU A 78 -9.60 -1.23 -18.80
CA LEU A 78 -10.43 -0.03 -19.00
C LEU A 78 -11.76 -0.09 -18.23
N TRP A 79 -12.41 -1.25 -18.21
CA TRP A 79 -13.67 -1.42 -17.49
C TRP A 79 -13.53 -1.16 -15.97
N LEU A 80 -12.39 -1.52 -15.37
CA LEU A 80 -12.12 -1.27 -13.96
C LEU A 80 -11.83 0.22 -13.72
N ARG A 81 -10.99 0.81 -14.57
CA ARG A 81 -10.66 2.24 -14.51
C ARG A 81 -11.92 3.11 -14.68
N GLN A 82 -12.81 2.74 -15.63
CA GLN A 82 -14.09 3.41 -15.81
C GLN A 82 -15.00 3.25 -14.58
N ALA A 83 -15.07 2.03 -14.01
CA ALA A 83 -15.85 1.81 -12.80
C ALA A 83 -15.37 2.64 -11.61
N ILE A 84 -14.08 2.84 -11.46
CA ILE A 84 -13.50 3.71 -10.44
C ILE A 84 -13.93 5.17 -10.69
N VAL A 85 -13.81 5.66 -11.92
CA VAL A 85 -14.23 7.03 -12.27
C VAL A 85 -15.71 7.22 -11.96
N ASP A 86 -16.56 6.29 -12.40
CA ASP A 86 -18.01 6.41 -12.27
C ASP A 86 -18.51 6.33 -10.82
N ASN A 87 -17.85 5.53 -9.98
CA ASN A 87 -18.32 5.29 -8.61
C ASN A 87 -17.58 6.11 -7.55
N ASP A 88 -16.31 6.48 -7.79
CA ASP A 88 -15.52 7.19 -6.77
C ASP A 88 -15.37 8.68 -7.05
N TYR A 89 -15.27 9.10 -8.31
CA TYR A 89 -15.02 10.50 -8.68
C TYR A 89 -16.27 11.23 -9.12
N THR A 90 -17.01 10.68 -10.08
CA THR A 90 -18.20 11.33 -10.64
C THR A 90 -19.26 11.73 -9.58
N PRO A 91 -19.59 10.88 -8.59
CA PRO A 91 -20.58 11.24 -7.57
C PRO A 91 -20.13 12.40 -6.65
N ARG A 92 -18.81 12.66 -6.63
CA ARG A 92 -18.22 13.77 -5.86
C ARG A 92 -18.06 15.05 -6.69
N GLY A 93 -18.51 15.04 -7.95
CA GLY A 93 -18.36 16.16 -8.87
C GLY A 93 -16.90 16.36 -9.34
N ILE A 94 -16.05 15.34 -9.23
CA ILE A 94 -14.66 15.36 -9.67
C ILE A 94 -14.59 14.76 -11.06
N HIS A 95 -14.05 15.53 -12.01
CA HIS A 95 -13.87 15.08 -13.38
C HIS A 95 -12.47 14.47 -13.55
N VAL A 96 -12.42 13.16 -13.73
CA VAL A 96 -11.23 12.38 -14.03
C VAL A 96 -11.52 11.51 -15.24
N SER A 97 -10.59 11.45 -16.18
CA SER A 97 -10.67 10.53 -17.32
C SER A 97 -10.16 9.13 -16.91
N PRO A 98 -10.71 8.03 -17.44
CA PRO A 98 -10.15 6.70 -17.21
C PRO A 98 -8.67 6.57 -17.57
N GLU A 99 -8.15 7.39 -18.50
CA GLU A 99 -6.74 7.44 -18.87
C GLU A 99 -5.84 8.03 -17.79
N GLU A 100 -6.42 8.73 -16.80
CA GLU A 100 -5.71 9.27 -15.64
C GLU A 100 -5.71 8.30 -14.45
N VAL A 101 -6.29 7.10 -14.60
CA VAL A 101 -6.38 6.06 -13.57
C VAL A 101 -5.46 4.91 -13.92
N PHE A 102 -4.52 4.60 -13.04
CA PHE A 102 -3.62 3.45 -13.13
C PHE A 102 -3.93 2.46 -12.02
N ILE A 103 -3.98 1.18 -12.36
CA ILE A 103 -4.23 0.10 -11.41
C ILE A 103 -2.90 -0.53 -11.01
N SER A 104 -2.65 -0.58 -9.71
CA SER A 104 -1.47 -1.22 -9.13
C SER A 104 -1.87 -2.32 -8.14
N ASP A 105 -0.88 -2.97 -7.55
CA ASP A 105 -1.06 -3.96 -6.49
C ASP A 105 -1.10 -3.34 -5.08
N GLY A 106 -1.14 -2.02 -5.00
CA GLY A 106 -1.34 -1.28 -3.77
C GLY A 106 -0.43 -0.06 -3.58
N ALA A 107 -0.78 0.78 -2.61
CA ALA A 107 -0.14 2.07 -2.34
C ALA A 107 1.37 1.97 -2.04
N GLY A 108 1.86 0.82 -1.55
CA GLY A 108 3.28 0.59 -1.31
C GLY A 108 4.09 0.57 -2.61
N SER A 109 3.56 -0.10 -3.64
CA SER A 109 4.16 -0.13 -4.99
C SER A 109 4.07 1.23 -5.65
N ASP A 110 2.93 1.93 -5.52
CA ASP A 110 2.76 3.28 -6.08
C ASP A 110 3.77 4.26 -5.51
N LEU A 111 4.03 4.20 -4.20
CA LEU A 111 5.05 5.03 -3.55
C LEU A 111 6.45 4.77 -4.12
N GLY A 112 6.81 3.51 -4.33
CA GLY A 112 8.07 3.14 -4.97
C GLY A 112 8.17 3.72 -6.38
N ASN A 113 7.14 3.50 -7.19
CA ASN A 113 7.09 3.95 -8.59
C ASN A 113 7.10 5.48 -8.71
N LEU A 114 6.33 6.18 -7.86
CA LEU A 114 6.33 7.65 -7.83
C LEU A 114 7.70 8.23 -7.49
N SER A 115 8.44 7.56 -6.61
CA SER A 115 9.79 8.01 -6.25
C SER A 115 10.73 8.07 -7.46
N GLU A 116 10.59 7.13 -8.40
CA GLU A 116 11.42 7.05 -9.59
C GLU A 116 11.17 8.18 -10.63
N LEU A 117 9.99 8.81 -10.55
CA LEU A 117 9.67 9.94 -11.43
C LEU A 117 10.43 11.23 -11.07
N PHE A 118 10.99 11.31 -9.87
CA PHE A 118 11.63 12.50 -9.36
C PHE A 118 13.11 12.27 -9.09
N ASP A 119 13.93 13.20 -9.54
CA ASP A 119 15.37 13.16 -9.31
C ASP A 119 15.74 13.17 -7.81
N ALA A 120 16.86 12.52 -7.47
CA ALA A 120 17.35 12.42 -6.10
C ALA A 120 17.69 13.77 -5.45
N SER A 121 17.83 14.85 -6.22
CA SER A 121 18.04 16.21 -5.72
C SER A 121 16.78 16.86 -5.15
N ASN A 122 15.61 16.25 -5.34
CA ASN A 122 14.37 16.76 -4.78
C ASN A 122 14.30 16.58 -3.26
N SER A 123 13.62 17.51 -2.59
CA SER A 123 13.25 17.40 -1.19
C SER A 123 11.80 16.93 -1.07
N VAL A 124 11.56 15.93 -0.23
CA VAL A 124 10.23 15.37 0.03
C VAL A 124 9.74 15.89 1.37
N ALA A 125 8.65 16.63 1.37
CA ALA A 125 7.98 17.08 2.60
C ALA A 125 6.98 15.99 3.05
N ILE A 126 7.14 15.54 4.29
CA ILE A 126 6.29 14.51 4.88
C ILE A 126 5.63 15.07 6.15
N LEU A 127 4.31 15.07 6.16
CA LEU A 127 3.55 15.51 7.33
C LEU A 127 3.64 14.47 8.45
N GLU A 128 3.88 14.92 9.67
CA GLU A 128 3.89 14.06 10.86
C GLU A 128 2.62 14.28 11.72
N PRO A 129 2.07 13.22 12.31
CA PRO A 129 2.48 11.81 12.23
C PRO A 129 2.08 11.14 10.91
N SER A 130 2.97 10.29 10.37
CA SER A 130 2.72 9.56 9.12
C SER A 130 3.18 8.11 9.20
N TYR A 131 2.84 7.34 8.17
CA TYR A 131 3.32 5.98 8.02
C TYR A 131 4.83 5.98 7.75
N PRO A 132 5.63 5.22 8.54
CA PRO A 132 7.10 5.27 8.47
C PRO A 132 7.68 4.99 7.08
N ALA A 133 6.98 4.20 6.27
CA ALA A 133 7.45 3.86 4.93
C ALA A 133 7.68 5.08 4.03
N TYR A 134 6.94 6.17 4.19
CA TYR A 134 7.16 7.39 3.41
C TYR A 134 8.57 7.96 3.61
N VAL A 135 9.00 8.00 4.87
CA VAL A 135 10.35 8.47 5.23
C VAL A 135 11.41 7.49 4.74
N ASP A 136 11.19 6.20 4.99
CA ASP A 136 12.15 5.16 4.69
C ASP A 136 12.38 5.04 3.17
N THR A 137 11.30 5.02 2.38
CA THR A 137 11.37 4.96 0.90
C THR A 137 12.11 6.16 0.34
N SER A 138 11.77 7.37 0.80
CA SER A 138 12.42 8.60 0.34
C SER A 138 13.94 8.60 0.65
N ARG A 139 14.34 8.12 1.82
CA ARG A 139 15.75 7.99 2.20
C ARG A 139 16.50 6.96 1.37
N ILE A 140 15.90 5.80 1.10
CA ILE A 140 16.47 4.75 0.24
C ILE A 140 16.72 5.30 -1.16
N ASP A 141 15.81 6.12 -1.65
CA ASP A 141 15.86 6.79 -2.95
C ASP A 141 16.75 8.07 -2.95
N ARG A 142 17.50 8.28 -1.89
CA ARG A 142 18.49 9.37 -1.74
C ARG A 142 17.91 10.78 -1.71
N LYS A 143 16.61 10.93 -1.56
CA LYS A 143 15.97 12.24 -1.44
C LYS A 143 16.09 12.81 -0.04
N SER A 144 16.17 14.13 0.06
CA SER A 144 16.07 14.83 1.34
C SER A 144 14.65 14.74 1.88
N VAL A 145 14.52 14.50 3.19
CA VAL A 145 13.20 14.48 3.87
C VAL A 145 13.14 15.66 4.84
N VAL A 146 12.09 16.46 4.73
CA VAL A 146 11.82 17.64 5.55
C VAL A 146 10.41 17.56 6.16
#